data_cfdba5458d65f0a657b5d5f196523e62
#
_entry.id   cfdba5458d65f0a657b5d5f196523e62
#
_cell.length_a   1.000
_cell.length_b   1.000
_cell.length_c   1.000
_cell.angle_alpha   90.00
_cell.angle_beta   90.00
_cell.angle_gamma   90.00
#
_symmetry.space_group_name_H-M   'P 1'
#
loop_
_entity.id
_entity.type
_entity.pdbx_description
1 polymer ?
#
loop_
_entity_poly.entity_id
_entity_poly.type
_entity_poly.pdbx_seq_one_letter_code
_entity_poly.pdbx_strand_id
1 'polypeptide(L)'
;MNKMIKTAWTLLIMLPLAAFSQEKVIVNDPNAQVRNVGSFSEISVSSSIDLYLTNDDKETVVVSAREASYRDRIVTRINGNRLEIYYDNKGSSKWTDLRLKAYVSFKQLKKLKASGSSDVYLNGVIKADDLELTLSGSSDFSGALNVSNLRLDQSGSSDSKISGKADNVDIDLSGASDVKSFDLTSNVCKVKLSGASDVSITVNNELWVTASGASDVKYKGSGVIKEIKTSGSSSVRKVQ
;
A
#
# COMPACT_ATOMS: atom_id res chain seq x y z
N MET A 1 -77.21 22.71 -1.51
CA MET A 1 -76.10 22.70 -2.49
C MET A 1 -74.77 22.71 -1.73
N ASN A 2 -74.28 21.52 -1.35
CA ASN A 2 -73.02 21.38 -0.59
C ASN A 2 -71.90 21.03 -1.53
N LYS A 3 -70.90 21.89 -1.59
CA LYS A 3 -69.62 21.63 -2.31
C LYS A 3 -68.67 20.92 -1.35
N MET A 4 -68.38 19.65 -1.68
CA MET A 4 -67.32 18.86 -1.02
C MET A 4 -65.96 19.30 -1.58
N ILE A 5 -65.11 19.79 -0.70
CA ILE A 5 -63.71 20.12 -0.98
C ILE A 5 -62.92 18.81 -0.73
N LYS A 6 -62.33 18.24 -1.80
CA LYS A 6 -61.39 17.10 -1.70
C LYS A 6 -60.00 17.65 -1.40
N THR A 7 -59.53 17.44 -0.17
CA THR A 7 -58.14 17.72 0.22
C THR A 7 -57.26 16.54 -0.21
N ALA A 8 -56.37 16.78 -1.16
CA ALA A 8 -55.34 15.81 -1.54
C ALA A 8 -54.16 15.90 -0.55
N TRP A 9 -53.93 14.84 0.21
CA TRP A 9 -52.75 14.69 1.04
C TRP A 9 -51.57 14.20 0.16
N THR A 10 -50.58 15.08 -0.07
CA THR A 10 -49.31 14.69 -0.70
C THR A 10 -48.40 14.13 0.37
N LEU A 11 -48.20 12.81 0.34
CA LEU A 11 -47.28 12.11 1.21
C LEU A 11 -45.85 12.38 0.74
N LEU A 12 -45.13 13.26 1.39
CA LEU A 12 -43.71 13.55 1.16
C LEU A 12 -42.87 12.44 1.81
N ILE A 13 -42.42 11.47 1.02
CA ILE A 13 -41.48 10.41 1.48
C ILE A 13 -40.10 11.06 1.62
N MET A 14 -39.71 11.41 2.84
CA MET A 14 -38.32 11.71 3.17
C MET A 14 -37.50 10.41 3.17
N LEU A 15 -36.73 10.20 2.13
CA LEU A 15 -35.67 9.20 2.16
C LEU A 15 -34.55 9.70 3.10
N PRO A 16 -34.11 8.89 4.10
CA PRO A 16 -32.96 9.28 4.89
C PRO A 16 -31.72 9.22 3.97
N LEU A 17 -31.09 10.38 3.74
CA LEU A 17 -29.71 10.41 3.27
C LEU A 17 -28.87 9.75 4.37
N ALA A 18 -28.44 8.52 4.11
CA ALA A 18 -27.37 7.91 4.88
C ALA A 18 -26.09 8.72 4.59
N ALA A 19 -25.78 9.65 5.47
CA ALA A 19 -24.49 10.30 5.50
C ALA A 19 -23.47 9.21 5.86
N PHE A 20 -22.73 8.72 4.86
CA PHE A 20 -21.51 7.95 5.11
C PHE A 20 -20.54 8.92 5.80
N SER A 21 -20.48 8.83 7.13
CA SER A 21 -19.46 9.48 7.91
C SER A 21 -18.12 8.86 7.50
N GLN A 22 -17.36 9.58 6.68
CA GLN A 22 -15.95 9.24 6.46
C GLN A 22 -15.26 9.39 7.82
N GLU A 23 -14.70 8.29 8.28
CA GLU A 23 -13.93 8.26 9.53
C GLU A 23 -12.67 9.11 9.32
N LYS A 24 -12.72 10.33 9.85
CA LYS A 24 -11.61 11.27 9.77
C LYS A 24 -10.46 10.71 10.60
N VAL A 25 -9.34 10.40 9.97
CA VAL A 25 -8.13 9.97 10.69
C VAL A 25 -7.73 11.06 11.67
N ILE A 26 -8.09 10.89 12.94
CA ILE A 26 -7.67 11.79 13.99
C ILE A 26 -6.28 11.34 14.44
N VAL A 27 -5.26 12.11 14.07
CA VAL A 27 -3.89 11.89 14.57
C VAL A 27 -3.83 12.39 15.99
N ASN A 28 -4.02 11.49 16.95
CA ASN A 28 -3.91 11.81 18.39
C ASN A 28 -2.46 11.62 18.85
N ASP A 29 -1.56 12.45 18.33
CA ASP A 29 -0.14 12.45 18.67
C ASP A 29 0.26 13.88 19.07
N PRO A 30 0.73 14.11 20.31
CA PRO A 30 1.00 15.45 20.84
C PRO A 30 2.12 16.18 20.08
N ASN A 31 2.99 15.43 19.39
CA ASN A 31 4.09 15.98 18.60
C ASN A 31 3.75 16.09 17.11
N ALA A 32 2.52 15.82 16.69
CA ALA A 32 2.10 15.87 15.29
C ALA A 32 2.18 17.31 14.74
N GLN A 33 2.68 17.44 13.51
CA GLN A 33 2.74 18.71 12.78
C GLN A 33 2.30 18.52 11.33
N VAL A 34 1.34 19.33 10.90
CA VAL A 34 0.93 19.39 9.50
C VAL A 34 2.03 20.00 8.64
N ARG A 35 2.27 19.41 7.48
CA ARG A 35 3.21 19.90 6.46
C ARG A 35 2.42 20.39 5.26
N ASN A 36 2.68 21.62 4.84
CA ASN A 36 2.12 22.16 3.60
C ASN A 36 2.94 21.66 2.42
N VAL A 37 2.35 20.82 1.59
CA VAL A 37 2.95 20.26 0.39
C VAL A 37 2.02 20.50 -0.81
N GLY A 38 2.57 20.49 -2.02
CA GLY A 38 1.76 20.48 -3.25
C GLY A 38 1.12 19.11 -3.49
N SER A 39 0.31 19.01 -4.55
CA SER A 39 -0.30 17.74 -4.96
C SER A 39 0.73 16.73 -5.43
N PHE A 40 0.44 15.46 -5.22
CA PHE A 40 1.31 14.34 -5.58
C PHE A 40 0.49 13.12 -6.01
N SER A 41 1.11 12.26 -6.78
CA SER A 41 0.57 10.92 -7.14
C SER A 41 1.59 9.81 -6.89
N GLU A 42 2.76 10.17 -6.37
CA GLU A 42 3.80 9.24 -5.98
C GLU A 42 4.27 9.58 -4.56
N ILE A 43 4.65 8.57 -3.79
CA ILE A 43 5.21 8.72 -2.43
C ILE A 43 6.51 7.94 -2.34
N SER A 44 7.53 8.56 -1.74
CA SER A 44 8.77 7.89 -1.35
C SER A 44 9.05 8.17 0.12
N VAL A 45 9.15 7.12 0.91
CA VAL A 45 9.50 7.19 2.33
C VAL A 45 10.81 6.46 2.60
N SER A 46 11.62 6.99 3.50
CA SER A 46 12.90 6.36 3.90
C SER A 46 13.34 6.78 5.29
N SER A 47 14.46 6.21 5.76
CA SER A 47 15.09 6.58 7.04
C SER A 47 14.29 6.16 8.27
N SER A 48 13.73 4.95 8.26
CA SER A 48 12.99 4.35 9.39
C SER A 48 11.78 5.20 9.83
N ILE A 49 11.06 5.75 8.86
CA ILE A 49 9.80 6.46 9.08
C ILE A 49 8.64 5.52 8.80
N ASP A 50 7.80 5.26 9.80
CA ASP A 50 6.56 4.53 9.61
C ASP A 50 5.55 5.41 8.89
N LEU A 51 5.01 4.92 7.77
CA LEU A 51 4.07 5.63 6.92
C LEU A 51 2.66 5.07 7.06
N TYR A 52 1.74 5.90 7.52
CA TYR A 52 0.31 5.59 7.61
C TYR A 52 -0.41 6.27 6.45
N LEU A 53 -0.98 5.49 5.55
CA LEU A 53 -1.65 5.95 4.35
C LEU A 53 -3.17 5.84 4.48
N THR A 54 -3.89 6.83 3.96
CA THR A 54 -5.36 6.80 3.86
C THR A 54 -5.79 7.37 2.51
N ASN A 55 -6.68 6.67 1.80
CA ASN A 55 -7.29 7.23 0.59
C ASN A 55 -8.40 8.21 1.00
N ASP A 56 -8.29 9.46 0.58
CA ASP A 56 -9.22 10.55 0.92
C ASP A 56 -9.30 11.56 -0.24
N ASP A 57 -10.36 12.33 -0.31
CA ASP A 57 -10.53 13.42 -1.28
C ASP A 57 -9.62 14.63 -1.01
N LYS A 58 -9.01 14.69 0.17
CA LYS A 58 -8.08 15.75 0.56
C LYS A 58 -6.69 15.21 0.83
N GLU A 59 -5.70 15.75 0.11
CA GLU A 59 -4.29 15.46 0.37
C GLU A 59 -3.82 16.19 1.63
N THR A 60 -3.27 15.43 2.58
CA THR A 60 -2.76 15.97 3.85
C THR A 60 -1.50 15.20 4.22
N VAL A 61 -0.50 15.91 4.72
CA VAL A 61 0.72 15.31 5.25
C VAL A 61 0.92 15.79 6.67
N VAL A 62 1.03 14.85 7.60
CA VAL A 62 1.32 15.11 9.01
C VAL A 62 2.52 14.28 9.40
N VAL A 63 3.48 14.86 10.08
CA VAL A 63 4.65 14.14 10.59
C VAL A 63 4.69 14.21 12.11
N SER A 64 5.24 13.19 12.72
CA SER A 64 5.42 13.11 14.16
C SER A 64 6.71 12.36 14.51
N ALA A 65 7.21 12.59 15.71
CA ALA A 65 8.32 11.85 16.29
C ALA A 65 8.19 11.86 17.82
N ARG A 66 9.01 11.05 18.50
CA ARG A 66 9.04 10.99 19.94
C ARG A 66 9.24 12.39 20.59
N GLU A 67 10.05 13.24 19.97
CA GLU A 67 10.33 14.61 20.40
C GLU A 67 10.17 15.58 19.23
N ALA A 68 9.80 16.83 19.53
CA ALA A 68 9.69 17.90 18.54
C ALA A 68 11.00 18.14 17.78
N SER A 69 12.14 18.05 18.45
CA SER A 69 13.47 18.19 17.85
C SER A 69 13.78 17.15 16.77
N TYR A 70 13.27 15.93 16.91
CA TYR A 70 13.38 14.88 15.90
C TYR A 70 12.35 15.08 14.77
N ARG A 71 11.09 15.44 15.12
CA ARG A 71 10.04 15.74 14.15
C ARG A 71 10.47 16.85 13.18
N ASP A 72 11.10 17.89 13.67
CA ASP A 72 11.51 19.05 12.88
C ASP A 72 12.62 18.73 11.85
N ARG A 73 13.27 17.58 12.00
CA ARG A 73 14.23 17.01 11.05
C ARG A 73 13.63 16.06 10.03
N ILE A 74 12.34 15.76 10.13
CA ILE A 74 11.62 15.04 9.07
C ILE A 74 11.38 16.03 7.92
N VAL A 75 12.00 15.74 6.79
CA VAL A 75 11.85 16.53 5.56
C VAL A 75 10.68 15.99 4.76
N THR A 76 9.82 16.88 4.32
CA THR A 76 8.73 16.59 3.37
C THR A 76 8.85 17.58 2.21
N ARG A 77 9.02 17.08 0.99
CA ARG A 77 9.13 17.92 -0.20
C ARG A 77 8.49 17.26 -1.41
N ILE A 78 8.06 18.10 -2.35
CA ILE A 78 7.59 17.64 -3.66
C ILE A 78 8.74 17.72 -4.66
N ASN A 79 8.95 16.62 -5.39
CA ASN A 79 9.87 16.54 -6.50
C ASN A 79 9.12 15.99 -7.72
N GLY A 80 8.74 16.87 -8.65
CA GLY A 80 7.76 16.55 -9.69
C GLY A 80 6.42 16.18 -9.10
N ASN A 81 5.97 14.95 -9.33
CA ASN A 81 4.72 14.40 -8.78
C ASN A 81 4.93 13.54 -7.53
N ARG A 82 6.14 13.53 -6.98
CA ARG A 82 6.53 12.67 -5.85
C ARG A 82 6.63 13.45 -4.57
N LEU A 83 5.92 13.00 -3.55
CA LEU A 83 6.14 13.38 -2.16
C LEU A 83 7.31 12.56 -1.60
N GLU A 84 8.40 13.22 -1.26
CA GLU A 84 9.56 12.62 -0.60
C GLU A 84 9.50 12.91 0.89
N ILE A 85 9.61 11.84 1.71
CA ILE A 85 9.59 11.90 3.19
C ILE A 85 10.83 11.18 3.69
N TYR A 86 11.71 11.89 4.36
CA TYR A 86 12.92 11.30 4.92
C TYR A 86 13.42 12.08 6.14
N TYR A 87 14.26 11.46 6.94
CA TYR A 87 14.88 12.10 8.10
C TYR A 87 16.26 12.67 7.74
N ASP A 88 16.47 13.97 8.00
CA ASP A 88 17.78 14.60 7.83
C ASP A 88 18.66 14.31 9.06
N ASN A 89 19.59 13.37 8.86
CA ASN A 89 20.49 12.88 9.90
C ASN A 89 21.77 13.72 10.06
N LYS A 90 21.90 14.87 9.41
CA LYS A 90 23.12 15.67 9.51
C LYS A 90 23.46 16.03 10.96
N GLY A 91 24.64 15.61 11.42
CA GLY A 91 25.19 15.96 12.71
C GLY A 91 24.65 15.16 13.92
N SER A 92 23.93 14.07 13.73
CA SER A 92 23.49 13.21 14.83
C SER A 92 24.16 11.83 14.76
N SER A 93 24.84 11.45 15.82
CA SER A 93 25.42 10.11 15.97
C SER A 93 24.52 9.16 16.78
N LYS A 94 23.36 9.62 17.28
CA LYS A 94 22.46 8.84 18.13
C LYS A 94 21.21 8.45 17.36
N TRP A 95 21.05 7.17 17.08
CA TRP A 95 19.89 6.53 16.47
C TRP A 95 19.07 5.81 17.54
N THR A 96 18.63 6.48 18.57
CA THR A 96 17.89 5.83 19.65
C THR A 96 16.43 6.22 19.60
N ASP A 97 15.55 5.23 19.31
CA ASP A 97 14.08 5.27 19.46
C ASP A 97 13.43 6.63 19.09
N LEU A 98 13.67 7.04 17.85
CA LEU A 98 13.17 8.32 17.34
C LEU A 98 11.65 8.31 17.14
N ARG A 99 11.04 7.15 16.90
CA ARG A 99 9.59 6.93 16.60
C ARG A 99 9.10 7.88 15.51
N LEU A 100 9.80 7.89 14.40
CA LEU A 100 9.45 8.74 13.26
C LEU A 100 8.21 8.22 12.56
N LYS A 101 7.21 9.08 12.36
CA LYS A 101 5.95 8.73 11.71
C LYS A 101 5.54 9.78 10.70
N ALA A 102 4.90 9.32 9.63
CA ALA A 102 4.21 10.18 8.68
C ALA A 102 2.81 9.64 8.44
N TYR A 103 1.81 10.52 8.48
CA TYR A 103 0.43 10.24 8.16
C TYR A 103 0.10 11.00 6.89
N VAL A 104 -0.27 10.28 5.84
CA VAL A 104 -0.49 10.86 4.51
C VAL A 104 -1.85 10.44 3.98
N SER A 105 -2.72 11.40 3.73
CA SER A 105 -3.89 11.17 2.92
C SER A 105 -3.62 11.54 1.46
N PHE A 106 -4.12 10.73 0.53
CA PHE A 106 -3.89 10.89 -0.90
C PHE A 106 -5.19 10.67 -1.69
N LYS A 107 -5.32 11.37 -2.84
CA LYS A 107 -6.44 11.19 -3.77
C LYS A 107 -6.18 10.05 -4.74
N GLN A 108 -5.01 10.05 -5.33
CA GLN A 108 -4.56 9.04 -6.27
C GLN A 108 -3.14 8.65 -5.92
N LEU A 109 -2.83 7.36 -6.03
CA LEU A 109 -1.48 6.84 -5.82
C LEU A 109 -1.12 5.90 -6.96
N LYS A 110 -0.07 6.26 -7.71
CA LYS A 110 0.47 5.48 -8.84
C LYS A 110 1.76 4.75 -8.46
N LYS A 111 2.52 5.33 -7.53
CA LYS A 111 3.80 4.77 -7.12
C LYS A 111 4.06 5.01 -5.65
N LEU A 112 4.47 3.95 -4.96
CA LEU A 112 4.90 3.97 -3.57
C LEU A 112 6.27 3.31 -3.46
N LYS A 113 7.22 4.02 -2.87
CA LYS A 113 8.54 3.51 -2.56
C LYS A 113 8.80 3.62 -1.07
N ALA A 114 9.16 2.50 -0.43
CA ALA A 114 9.66 2.47 0.93
C ALA A 114 11.08 1.90 0.97
N SER A 115 11.95 2.48 1.78
CA SER A 115 13.34 2.05 1.89
C SER A 115 13.94 2.32 3.28
N GLY A 116 15.06 1.69 3.54
CA GLY A 116 15.69 1.74 4.86
C GLY A 116 15.06 0.72 5.80
N SER A 117 14.26 1.14 6.75
CA SER A 117 13.45 0.28 7.62
C SER A 117 12.13 1.01 7.88
N SER A 118 11.44 1.35 6.78
CA SER A 118 10.23 2.18 6.79
C SER A 118 9.02 1.32 6.50
N ASP A 119 8.18 1.12 7.49
CA ASP A 119 6.97 0.31 7.34
C ASP A 119 5.80 1.15 6.83
N VAL A 120 5.00 0.56 5.94
CA VAL A 120 3.84 1.22 5.33
C VAL A 120 2.57 0.50 5.69
N TYR A 121 1.65 1.23 6.31
CA TYR A 121 0.33 0.75 6.72
C TYR A 121 -0.74 1.52 5.96
N LEU A 122 -1.54 0.81 5.16
CA LEU A 122 -2.66 1.41 4.45
C LEU A 122 -3.97 1.16 5.20
N ASN A 123 -4.65 2.24 5.56
CA ASN A 123 -6.03 2.23 6.03
C ASN A 123 -6.97 2.49 4.85
N GLY A 124 -7.84 1.53 4.56
CA GLY A 124 -8.72 1.56 3.39
C GLY A 124 -8.16 0.78 2.20
N VAL A 125 -8.47 1.21 0.98
CA VAL A 125 -8.15 0.51 -0.26
C VAL A 125 -7.53 1.49 -1.26
N ILE A 126 -6.35 1.17 -1.81
CA ILE A 126 -5.84 1.90 -2.99
C ILE A 126 -6.63 1.47 -4.22
N LYS A 127 -7.23 2.43 -4.92
CA LYS A 127 -7.91 2.24 -6.19
C LYS A 127 -7.15 2.97 -7.28
N ALA A 128 -6.67 2.24 -8.29
CA ALA A 128 -5.93 2.81 -9.41
C ALA A 128 -6.02 1.89 -10.64
N ASP A 129 -5.70 2.40 -11.81
CA ASP A 129 -5.46 1.54 -12.98
C ASP A 129 -4.09 0.87 -12.84
N ASP A 130 -3.05 1.65 -12.59
CA ASP A 130 -1.68 1.18 -12.43
C ASP A 130 -1.15 1.56 -11.05
N LEU A 131 -0.51 0.60 -10.36
CA LEU A 131 0.18 0.81 -9.10
C LEU A 131 1.55 0.12 -9.12
N GLU A 132 2.59 0.88 -8.83
CA GLU A 132 3.94 0.38 -8.61
C GLU A 132 4.29 0.48 -7.12
N LEU A 133 4.62 -0.66 -6.51
CA LEU A 133 5.14 -0.75 -5.14
C LEU A 133 6.60 -1.18 -5.18
N THR A 134 7.49 -0.41 -4.58
CA THR A 134 8.91 -0.74 -4.45
C THR A 134 9.31 -0.74 -2.99
N LEU A 135 9.76 -1.88 -2.48
CA LEU A 135 10.25 -2.03 -1.10
C LEU A 135 11.73 -2.42 -1.11
N SER A 136 12.51 -1.82 -0.23
CA SER A 136 13.93 -2.15 -0.13
C SER A 136 14.49 -1.95 1.29
N GLY A 137 15.61 -2.61 1.56
CA GLY A 137 16.17 -2.64 2.91
C GLY A 137 15.43 -3.63 3.80
N SER A 138 14.76 -3.17 4.83
CA SER A 138 13.91 -3.97 5.72
C SER A 138 12.55 -3.27 5.88
N SER A 139 11.92 -2.93 4.76
CA SER A 139 10.69 -2.13 4.72
C SER A 139 9.49 -3.00 4.40
N ASP A 140 8.44 -2.90 5.18
CA ASP A 140 7.25 -3.72 5.03
C ASP A 140 6.06 -2.93 4.49
N PHE A 141 5.16 -3.62 3.79
CA PHE A 141 3.89 -3.06 3.34
C PHE A 141 2.70 -3.92 3.77
N SER A 142 1.67 -3.29 4.31
CA SER A 142 0.40 -3.95 4.61
C SER A 142 -0.77 -3.12 4.12
N GLY A 143 -1.65 -3.71 3.26
CA GLY A 143 -2.80 -2.98 2.74
C GLY A 143 -3.68 -3.74 1.76
N ALA A 144 -4.81 -3.11 1.41
CA ALA A 144 -5.75 -3.63 0.43
C ALA A 144 -5.72 -2.83 -0.87
N LEU A 145 -5.80 -3.52 -2.01
CA LEU A 145 -5.72 -2.94 -3.35
C LEU A 145 -6.94 -3.32 -4.19
N ASN A 146 -7.34 -2.43 -5.08
CA ASN A 146 -8.26 -2.72 -6.18
C ASN A 146 -7.73 -2.00 -7.43
N VAL A 147 -6.91 -2.71 -8.21
CA VAL A 147 -6.15 -2.12 -9.32
C VAL A 147 -6.26 -3.00 -10.58
N SER A 148 -6.05 -2.43 -11.75
CA SER A 148 -5.94 -3.23 -12.98
C SER A 148 -4.56 -3.86 -13.08
N ASN A 149 -3.49 -3.10 -12.84
CA ASN A 149 -2.13 -3.57 -12.95
C ASN A 149 -1.36 -3.26 -11.66
N LEU A 150 -0.77 -4.29 -11.05
CA LEU A 150 0.13 -4.18 -9.91
C LEU A 150 1.54 -4.62 -10.33
N ARG A 151 2.51 -3.73 -10.15
CA ARG A 151 3.93 -4.08 -10.19
C ARG A 151 4.49 -4.00 -8.78
N LEU A 152 5.12 -5.09 -8.31
CA LEU A 152 5.71 -5.21 -6.99
C LEU A 152 7.18 -5.60 -7.10
N ASP A 153 8.07 -4.69 -6.76
CA ASP A 153 9.50 -4.91 -6.71
C ASP A 153 9.97 -4.90 -5.24
N GLN A 154 10.54 -6.01 -4.76
CA GLN A 154 11.07 -6.08 -3.40
C GLN A 154 12.51 -6.57 -3.37
N SER A 155 13.31 -5.99 -2.47
CA SER A 155 14.70 -6.38 -2.28
C SER A 155 15.16 -6.20 -0.82
N GLY A 156 16.23 -6.90 -0.47
CA GLY A 156 16.73 -6.91 0.90
C GLY A 156 15.98 -7.94 1.75
N SER A 157 15.35 -7.51 2.83
CA SER A 157 14.54 -8.34 3.74
C SER A 157 13.16 -7.68 3.93
N SER A 158 12.49 -7.38 2.82
CA SER A 158 11.24 -6.63 2.79
C SER A 158 10.04 -7.55 2.64
N ASP A 159 9.03 -7.38 3.46
CA ASP A 159 7.82 -8.20 3.43
C ASP A 159 6.61 -7.40 2.93
N SER A 160 5.68 -8.06 2.24
CA SER A 160 4.38 -7.47 1.93
C SER A 160 3.21 -8.38 2.24
N LYS A 161 2.17 -7.78 2.83
CA LYS A 161 0.87 -8.40 3.04
C LYS A 161 -0.18 -7.61 2.25
N ILE A 162 -0.64 -8.19 1.15
CA ILE A 162 -1.55 -7.53 0.22
C ILE A 162 -2.85 -8.32 0.12
N SER A 163 -3.97 -7.61 0.14
CA SER A 163 -5.31 -8.18 -0.06
C SER A 163 -6.09 -7.41 -1.15
N GLY A 164 -7.22 -7.96 -1.59
CA GLY A 164 -8.14 -7.33 -2.54
C GLY A 164 -8.04 -7.90 -3.95
N LYS A 165 -7.92 -7.05 -4.96
CA LYS A 165 -7.96 -7.46 -6.37
C LYS A 165 -6.95 -6.70 -7.22
N ALA A 166 -6.27 -7.44 -8.13
CA ALA A 166 -5.47 -6.88 -9.21
C ALA A 166 -5.65 -7.76 -10.45
N ASP A 167 -6.02 -7.19 -11.60
CA ASP A 167 -6.22 -8.05 -12.79
C ASP A 167 -4.90 -8.63 -13.28
N ASN A 168 -3.85 -7.84 -13.36
CA ASN A 168 -2.51 -8.27 -13.73
C ASN A 168 -1.54 -7.95 -12.59
N VAL A 169 -0.73 -8.93 -12.24
CA VAL A 169 0.29 -8.80 -11.17
C VAL A 169 1.64 -9.21 -11.71
N ASP A 170 2.63 -8.34 -11.55
CA ASP A 170 4.04 -8.57 -11.87
C ASP A 170 4.87 -8.43 -10.60
N ILE A 171 5.48 -9.52 -10.14
CA ILE A 171 6.25 -9.61 -8.89
C ILE A 171 7.71 -9.91 -9.21
N ASP A 172 8.63 -9.06 -8.79
CA ASP A 172 10.08 -9.28 -8.87
C ASP A 172 10.70 -9.18 -7.46
N LEU A 173 11.11 -10.33 -6.90
CA LEU A 173 11.70 -10.39 -5.56
C LEU A 173 13.16 -10.82 -5.61
N SER A 174 13.95 -10.19 -4.76
CA SER A 174 15.34 -10.55 -4.54
C SER A 174 15.75 -10.43 -3.06
N GLY A 175 16.80 -11.13 -2.66
CA GLY A 175 17.25 -11.15 -1.28
C GLY A 175 16.50 -12.19 -0.45
N ALA A 176 15.93 -11.78 0.68
CA ALA A 176 15.13 -12.61 1.58
C ALA A 176 13.76 -11.91 1.80
N SER A 177 12.97 -11.77 0.74
CA SER A 177 11.73 -10.98 0.72
C SER A 177 10.51 -11.86 0.54
N ASP A 178 9.46 -11.60 1.32
CA ASP A 178 8.22 -12.40 1.29
C ASP A 178 7.02 -11.60 0.79
N VAL A 179 6.17 -12.26 -0.01
CA VAL A 179 4.84 -11.76 -0.39
C VAL A 179 3.76 -12.69 0.14
N LYS A 180 3.00 -12.22 1.13
CA LYS A 180 1.91 -12.93 1.78
C LYS A 180 0.56 -12.39 1.28
N SER A 181 0.09 -12.91 0.14
CA SER A 181 -1.02 -12.33 -0.61
C SER A 181 -2.04 -13.35 -1.11
N PHE A 182 -2.35 -14.39 -0.32
CA PHE A 182 -3.46 -15.30 -0.66
C PHE A 182 -4.81 -14.58 -0.73
N ASP A 183 -4.95 -13.45 -0.01
CA ASP A 183 -6.15 -12.62 -0.01
C ASP A 183 -6.17 -11.60 -1.17
N LEU A 184 -5.14 -11.56 -2.02
CA LEU A 184 -5.11 -10.83 -3.28
C LEU A 184 -5.48 -11.76 -4.42
N THR A 185 -6.61 -11.50 -5.08
CA THR A 185 -7.04 -12.25 -6.25
C THR A 185 -6.52 -11.60 -7.52
N SER A 186 -5.85 -12.39 -8.39
CA SER A 186 -5.38 -11.94 -9.69
C SER A 186 -5.91 -12.81 -10.83
N ASN A 187 -6.02 -12.25 -12.04
CA ASN A 187 -6.31 -13.02 -13.24
C ASN A 187 -5.00 -13.54 -13.86
N VAL A 188 -4.03 -12.68 -14.06
CA VAL A 188 -2.71 -13.02 -14.61
C VAL A 188 -1.65 -12.64 -13.62
N CYS A 189 -0.75 -13.57 -13.31
CA CYS A 189 0.38 -13.32 -12.41
C CYS A 189 1.70 -13.76 -13.05
N LYS A 190 2.68 -12.86 -13.03
CA LYS A 190 4.07 -13.14 -13.38
C LYS A 190 4.92 -13.00 -12.13
N VAL A 191 5.70 -14.03 -11.82
CA VAL A 191 6.53 -14.08 -10.61
C VAL A 191 7.97 -14.36 -11.01
N LYS A 192 8.87 -13.49 -10.59
CA LYS A 192 10.30 -13.66 -10.73
C LYS A 192 10.97 -13.57 -9.37
N LEU A 193 11.63 -14.64 -8.95
CA LEU A 193 12.25 -14.77 -7.63
C LEU A 193 13.73 -15.08 -7.75
N SER A 194 14.51 -14.48 -6.87
CA SER A 194 15.92 -14.82 -6.66
C SER A 194 16.31 -14.71 -5.19
N GLY A 195 17.34 -15.46 -4.78
CA GLY A 195 17.76 -15.48 -3.38
C GLY A 195 16.98 -16.49 -2.54
N ALA A 196 16.39 -16.06 -1.43
CA ALA A 196 15.57 -16.87 -0.53
C ALA A 196 14.21 -16.15 -0.34
N SER A 197 13.41 -16.05 -1.40
CA SER A 197 12.20 -15.25 -1.46
C SER A 197 10.96 -16.10 -1.65
N ASP A 198 9.91 -15.84 -0.90
CA ASP A 198 8.67 -16.61 -0.94
C ASP A 198 7.49 -15.77 -1.43
N VAL A 199 6.63 -16.36 -2.29
CA VAL A 199 5.38 -15.77 -2.74
C VAL A 199 4.20 -16.67 -2.44
N SER A 200 3.15 -16.09 -1.85
CA SER A 200 1.84 -16.71 -1.67
C SER A 200 0.79 -15.86 -2.34
N ILE A 201 0.06 -16.37 -3.36
CA ILE A 201 -0.90 -15.59 -4.15
C ILE A 201 -2.07 -16.43 -4.66
N THR A 202 -3.22 -15.78 -4.94
CA THR A 202 -4.38 -16.41 -5.60
C THR A 202 -4.46 -15.97 -7.06
N VAL A 203 -4.42 -16.95 -8.00
CA VAL A 203 -4.42 -16.73 -9.44
C VAL A 203 -5.57 -17.50 -10.09
N ASN A 204 -6.38 -16.84 -10.95
CA ASN A 204 -7.55 -17.44 -11.54
C ASN A 204 -7.37 -17.87 -13.00
N ASN A 205 -6.50 -17.22 -13.79
CA ASN A 205 -6.33 -17.55 -15.20
C ASN A 205 -4.93 -18.06 -15.54
N GLU A 206 -3.89 -17.23 -15.42
CA GLU A 206 -2.56 -17.57 -15.91
C GLU A 206 -1.47 -17.26 -14.88
N LEU A 207 -0.56 -18.22 -14.67
CA LEU A 207 0.61 -18.09 -13.81
C LEU A 207 1.90 -18.37 -14.58
N TRP A 208 2.84 -17.44 -14.50
CA TRP A 208 4.19 -17.54 -15.07
C TRP A 208 5.18 -17.43 -13.93
N VAL A 209 6.12 -18.37 -13.82
CA VAL A 209 7.09 -18.40 -12.71
C VAL A 209 8.50 -18.59 -13.22
N THR A 210 9.40 -17.73 -12.79
CA THR A 210 10.84 -17.92 -12.87
C THR A 210 11.41 -17.79 -11.47
N ALA A 211 11.93 -18.86 -10.89
CA ALA A 211 12.45 -18.89 -9.54
C ALA A 211 13.84 -19.49 -9.48
N SER A 212 14.73 -18.85 -8.74
CA SER A 212 16.11 -19.29 -8.55
C SER A 212 16.57 -19.14 -7.09
N GLY A 213 17.62 -19.86 -6.71
CA GLY A 213 18.10 -19.85 -5.34
C GLY A 213 17.33 -20.84 -4.45
N ALA A 214 16.82 -20.40 -3.32
CA ALA A 214 15.98 -21.16 -2.40
C ALA A 214 14.61 -20.46 -2.25
N SER A 215 13.87 -20.35 -3.35
CA SER A 215 12.65 -19.55 -3.43
C SER A 215 11.41 -20.42 -3.67
N ASP A 216 10.32 -20.13 -2.95
CA ASP A 216 9.09 -20.89 -3.04
C ASP A 216 7.91 -20.05 -3.56
N VAL A 217 7.13 -20.60 -4.49
CA VAL A 217 5.85 -20.03 -4.93
C VAL A 217 4.71 -20.96 -4.52
N LYS A 218 3.82 -20.45 -3.66
CA LYS A 218 2.56 -21.11 -3.27
C LYS A 218 1.40 -20.36 -3.91
N TYR A 219 0.56 -21.05 -4.67
CA TYR A 219 -0.60 -20.40 -5.28
C TYR A 219 -1.90 -21.15 -5.05
N LYS A 220 -3.01 -20.40 -5.04
CA LYS A 220 -4.40 -20.86 -4.99
C LYS A 220 -5.13 -20.46 -6.26
N GLY A 221 -6.39 -20.89 -6.37
CA GLY A 221 -7.28 -20.50 -7.47
C GLY A 221 -7.30 -21.49 -8.64
N SER A 222 -7.99 -21.11 -9.72
CA SER A 222 -8.19 -21.93 -10.92
C SER A 222 -7.09 -21.74 -11.97
N GLY A 223 -6.13 -20.87 -11.73
CA GLY A 223 -5.10 -20.49 -12.69
C GLY A 223 -4.32 -21.67 -13.25
N VAL A 224 -4.03 -21.57 -14.55
CA VAL A 224 -3.22 -22.54 -15.31
C VAL A 224 -1.79 -22.02 -15.35
N ILE A 225 -0.84 -22.89 -15.03
CA ILE A 225 0.57 -22.56 -15.20
C ILE A 225 0.91 -22.55 -16.69
N LYS A 226 1.40 -21.43 -17.19
CA LYS A 226 1.85 -21.24 -18.56
C LYS A 226 3.33 -21.53 -18.73
N GLU A 227 4.11 -21.16 -17.72
CA GLU A 227 5.55 -21.39 -17.72
C GLU A 227 6.06 -21.54 -16.29
N ILE A 228 6.95 -22.53 -16.08
CA ILE A 228 7.77 -22.67 -14.88
C ILE A 228 9.22 -22.83 -15.30
N LYS A 229 10.06 -21.93 -14.78
CA LYS A 229 11.51 -22.05 -14.84
C LYS A 229 12.05 -22.00 -13.42
N THR A 230 12.59 -23.11 -12.95
CA THR A 230 13.18 -23.19 -11.60
C THR A 230 14.63 -23.62 -11.67
N SER A 231 15.44 -23.08 -10.77
CA SER A 231 16.83 -23.49 -10.58
C SER A 231 17.18 -23.43 -9.08
N GLY A 232 18.21 -24.20 -8.69
CA GLY A 232 18.56 -24.32 -7.27
C GLY A 232 17.55 -25.14 -6.49
N SER A 233 17.21 -24.72 -5.29
CA SER A 233 16.24 -25.40 -4.41
C SER A 233 14.87 -24.74 -4.45
N SER A 234 14.46 -24.19 -5.59
CA SER A 234 13.20 -23.48 -5.74
C SER A 234 12.02 -24.40 -6.03
N SER A 235 10.85 -24.10 -5.50
CA SER A 235 9.64 -24.90 -5.72
C SER A 235 8.41 -24.06 -6.11
N VAL A 236 7.47 -24.68 -6.85
CA VAL A 236 6.16 -24.09 -7.18
C VAL A 236 5.09 -25.08 -6.81
N ARG A 237 4.17 -24.68 -5.92
CA ARG A 237 3.15 -25.59 -5.39
C ARG A 237 1.76 -24.94 -5.41
N LYS A 238 0.77 -25.70 -5.89
CA LYS A 238 -0.64 -25.35 -5.68
C LYS A 238 -1.05 -25.78 -4.27
N VAL A 239 -1.71 -24.89 -3.54
CA VAL A 239 -2.26 -25.19 -2.21
C VAL A 239 -3.78 -25.05 -2.25
N GLN A 240 -4.45 -25.69 -1.26
CA GLN A 240 -5.92 -25.68 -1.17
C GLN A 240 -6.45 -24.38 -0.55
#